data_1fb697049f3f7aef25a02f0638166076
#
_entry.id   1fb697049f3f7aef25a02f0638166076
#
_cell.length_a   1.000
_cell.length_b   1.000
_cell.length_c   1.000
_cell.angle_alpha   90.00
_cell.angle_beta   90.00
_cell.angle_gamma   90.00
#
_symmetry.space_group_name_H-M   'P 1'
#
loop_
_entity.id
_entity.type
_entity.pdbx_description
1 polymer ?
#
loop_
_entity_poly.entity_id
_entity_poly.type
_entity_poly.pdbx_seq_one_letter_code
_entity_poly.pdbx_strand_id
1 'polypeptide(L)'
;KKIHIGGYLMKKLMLICAPVTSRSGYGDHARDLVRSFIKHDKYDINIIDVNWGSCPRNALDKTKDKNIIDCILPEPKLDRQPDIYVDIRIPNEFQTWGKFNIGITAGIETTAVSSAWIDGCNKMDLVIVPSEHSKKGFLESIYDKIQQAPDGQQQKIGDLKLEKPIEVLFEGADEDIYKSIKTSSLDLVDDIKEDFAFLHVGMWGQGGFGEDRKDISKLVKIFYESFANKKKQPALILKSNGATFSILDREECLDKIKKIKSKFPKDWNLPNVYLLHGSLSTEEMNKLYNHPKVRAMVTLTHGEGYGRPMLEATMVGLPVIASGWSGQIDFLSQSDSLLLGGQLQKVPSSQVWENIIIEDAEWFNVNEQQTYKALNYCFENIDDVEKRSKNL
;
A
#
# COMPACT_ATOMS: atom_id res chain seq x y z
N LYS A 1 36.55 12.69 -10.59
CA LYS A 1 37.97 12.33 -10.40
C LYS A 1 38.03 11.03 -9.64
N LYS A 2 38.67 9.99 -10.23
CA LYS A 2 38.87 8.69 -9.59
C LYS A 2 40.01 8.82 -8.59
N ILE A 3 39.74 8.60 -7.31
CA ILE A 3 40.78 8.53 -6.28
C ILE A 3 41.23 7.07 -6.19
N HIS A 4 42.48 6.79 -6.53
CA HIS A 4 43.11 5.48 -6.39
C HIS A 4 43.88 5.45 -5.05
N ILE A 5 43.50 4.57 -4.15
CA ILE A 5 44.30 4.15 -3.02
C ILE A 5 44.42 2.62 -3.11
N GLY A 6 45.60 2.13 -3.39
CA GLY A 6 45.91 0.71 -3.36
C GLY A 6 45.24 -0.16 -4.43
N GLY A 7 45.06 0.32 -5.67
CA GLY A 7 44.61 -0.49 -6.80
C GLY A 7 43.12 -0.90 -6.84
N TYR A 8 42.33 -0.63 -5.81
CA TYR A 8 40.88 -0.84 -5.79
C TYR A 8 40.11 0.45 -6.02
N LEU A 9 39.23 0.46 -7.01
CA LEU A 9 38.25 1.55 -7.19
C LEU A 9 37.32 1.58 -5.96
N MET A 10 37.41 2.61 -5.13
CA MET A 10 36.46 2.78 -4.05
C MET A 10 35.04 2.90 -4.62
N LYS A 11 34.12 2.10 -4.12
CA LYS A 11 32.70 2.23 -4.45
C LYS A 11 32.18 3.62 -4.07
N LYS A 12 31.21 4.12 -4.82
CA LYS A 12 30.49 5.32 -4.45
C LYS A 12 29.70 5.07 -3.16
N LEU A 13 29.70 6.04 -2.25
CA LEU A 13 28.93 5.97 -1.02
C LEU A 13 27.46 6.31 -1.31
N MET A 14 26.57 5.40 -0.95
CA MET A 14 25.12 5.58 -0.98
C MET A 14 24.58 5.62 0.45
N LEU A 15 23.91 6.69 0.82
CA LEU A 15 23.17 6.80 2.06
C LEU A 15 21.68 6.66 1.78
N ILE A 16 21.01 5.74 2.46
CA ILE A 16 19.57 5.51 2.33
C ILE A 16 18.91 5.90 3.66
N CYS A 17 17.93 6.81 3.61
CA CYS A 17 17.08 7.15 4.73
C CYS A 17 15.71 6.49 4.51
N ALA A 18 15.34 5.51 5.33
CA ALA A 18 14.14 4.71 5.08
C ALA A 18 13.66 3.97 6.34
N PRO A 19 12.37 3.64 6.47
CA PRO A 19 11.81 2.90 7.62
C PRO A 19 12.01 1.39 7.47
N VAL A 20 13.26 0.91 7.30
CA VAL A 20 13.55 -0.50 6.97
C VAL A 20 13.14 -1.49 8.06
N THR A 21 13.08 -1.05 9.33
CA THR A 21 12.63 -1.90 10.44
C THR A 21 11.11 -1.92 10.63
N SER A 22 10.37 -1.07 9.92
CA SER A 22 8.93 -0.88 10.12
C SER A 22 8.10 -2.00 9.48
N ARG A 23 7.03 -2.42 10.18
CA ARG A 23 5.97 -3.28 9.63
C ARG A 23 4.92 -2.43 8.92
N SER A 24 5.27 -1.94 7.75
CA SER A 24 4.41 -1.09 6.92
C SER A 24 4.72 -1.30 5.44
N GLY A 25 3.81 -0.89 4.54
CA GLY A 25 4.05 -0.92 3.10
C GLY A 25 5.30 -0.14 2.69
N TYR A 26 5.56 1.04 3.30
CA TYR A 26 6.83 1.77 3.11
C TYR A 26 8.04 0.97 3.57
N GLY A 27 7.94 0.26 4.70
CA GLY A 27 9.02 -0.61 5.18
C GLY A 27 9.29 -1.77 4.23
N ASP A 28 8.25 -2.40 3.70
CA ASP A 28 8.37 -3.49 2.71
C ASP A 28 9.02 -2.99 1.43
N HIS A 29 8.54 -1.88 0.86
CA HIS A 29 9.11 -1.25 -0.31
C HIS A 29 10.58 -0.85 -0.10
N ALA A 30 10.89 -0.23 1.05
CA ALA A 30 12.26 0.15 1.41
C ALA A 30 13.21 -1.07 1.48
N ARG A 31 12.77 -2.18 2.11
CA ARG A 31 13.56 -3.40 2.19
C ARG A 31 13.85 -4.02 0.83
N ASP A 32 12.86 -4.04 -0.06
CA ASP A 32 13.03 -4.60 -1.41
C ASP A 32 14.00 -3.77 -2.25
N LEU A 33 13.93 -2.44 -2.17
CA LEU A 33 14.89 -1.55 -2.82
C LEU A 33 16.30 -1.72 -2.25
N VAL A 34 16.45 -1.78 -0.92
CA VAL A 34 17.75 -1.97 -0.26
C VAL A 34 18.36 -3.31 -0.66
N ARG A 35 17.58 -4.42 -0.65
CA ARG A 35 18.05 -5.74 -1.12
C ARG A 35 18.53 -5.68 -2.57
N SER A 36 17.81 -4.96 -3.43
CA SER A 36 18.20 -4.77 -4.83
C SER A 36 19.52 -4.00 -4.95
N PHE A 37 19.70 -2.91 -4.21
CA PHE A 37 20.96 -2.17 -4.21
C PHE A 37 22.13 -3.00 -3.67
N ILE A 38 21.95 -3.76 -2.60
CA ILE A 38 22.95 -4.68 -2.05
C ILE A 38 23.32 -5.75 -3.09
N LYS A 39 22.32 -6.37 -3.73
CA LYS A 39 22.53 -7.41 -4.76
C LYS A 39 23.32 -6.89 -5.97
N HIS A 40 23.14 -5.63 -6.34
CA HIS A 40 23.89 -4.99 -7.42
C HIS A 40 25.36 -4.75 -7.09
N ASP A 41 25.72 -4.68 -5.83
CA ASP A 41 27.11 -4.54 -5.32
C ASP A 41 27.93 -3.39 -5.94
N LYS A 42 27.26 -2.30 -6.38
CA LYS A 42 27.90 -1.14 -7.01
C LYS A 42 28.25 -0.01 -6.04
N TYR A 43 27.65 -0.03 -4.87
CA TYR A 43 27.70 1.04 -3.89
C TYR A 43 28.21 0.52 -2.54
N ASP A 44 28.83 1.39 -1.78
CA ASP A 44 29.03 1.27 -0.34
C ASP A 44 27.80 1.84 0.34
N ILE A 45 26.95 0.97 0.95
CA ILE A 45 25.61 1.32 1.39
C ILE A 45 25.58 1.52 2.90
N ASN A 46 25.06 2.67 3.33
CA ASN A 46 24.71 2.95 4.72
C ASN A 46 23.24 3.34 4.81
N ILE A 47 22.59 2.95 5.91
CA ILE A 47 21.16 3.17 6.13
C ILE A 47 20.94 3.97 7.41
N ILE A 48 20.14 5.01 7.32
CA ILE A 48 19.51 5.66 8.48
C ILE A 48 18.11 5.11 8.57
N ASP A 49 17.86 4.29 9.60
CA ASP A 49 16.53 3.73 9.86
C ASP A 49 15.66 4.73 10.61
N VAL A 50 14.51 5.08 10.03
CA VAL A 50 13.58 6.07 10.57
C VAL A 50 12.28 5.43 11.04
N ASN A 51 11.57 6.14 11.91
CA ASN A 51 10.23 5.71 12.35
C ASN A 51 9.20 5.89 11.23
N TRP A 52 8.18 5.04 11.23
CA TRP A 52 6.99 5.18 10.39
C TRP A 52 5.75 5.23 11.29
N GLY A 53 5.37 6.42 11.69
CA GLY A 53 4.28 6.63 12.64
C GLY A 53 4.43 5.75 13.88
N SER A 54 3.35 5.07 14.28
CA SER A 54 3.30 4.12 15.41
C SER A 54 3.54 2.66 15.00
N CYS A 55 3.97 2.40 13.75
CA CYS A 55 4.20 1.03 13.30
C CYS A 55 5.30 0.32 14.10
N PRO A 56 5.15 -0.96 14.43
CA PRO A 56 6.19 -1.74 15.08
C PRO A 56 7.49 -1.79 14.26
N ARG A 57 8.64 -1.72 14.94
CA ARG A 57 9.99 -1.71 14.34
C ARG A 57 10.69 -3.06 14.51
N ASN A 58 10.02 -4.14 14.22
CA ASN A 58 10.53 -5.51 14.36
C ASN A 58 10.32 -6.35 13.09
N ALA A 59 10.39 -5.70 11.92
CA ALA A 59 10.18 -6.38 10.64
C ALA A 59 11.41 -7.20 10.20
N LEU A 60 12.62 -6.83 10.61
CA LEU A 60 13.85 -7.51 10.19
C LEU A 60 14.10 -8.78 11.03
N ASP A 61 14.37 -9.88 10.34
CA ASP A 61 14.89 -11.11 10.94
C ASP A 61 16.42 -11.03 11.03
N LYS A 62 16.96 -11.32 12.22
CA LYS A 62 18.40 -11.19 12.50
C LYS A 62 19.29 -12.09 11.61
N THR A 63 18.74 -13.18 11.09
CA THR A 63 19.48 -14.14 10.26
C THR A 63 19.25 -13.86 8.77
N LYS A 64 17.99 -13.76 8.36
CA LYS A 64 17.61 -13.58 6.95
C LYS A 64 17.99 -12.20 6.42
N ASP A 65 17.84 -11.15 7.25
CA ASP A 65 18.07 -9.75 6.87
C ASP A 65 19.42 -9.20 7.37
N LYS A 66 20.37 -10.08 7.71
CA LYS A 66 21.68 -9.67 8.22
C LYS A 66 22.37 -8.64 7.31
N ASN A 67 22.26 -8.80 6.01
CA ASN A 67 22.83 -7.90 5.01
C ASN A 67 22.24 -6.47 5.08
N ILE A 68 20.96 -6.31 5.40
CA ILE A 68 20.34 -5.00 5.64
C ILE A 68 20.79 -4.46 7.00
N ILE A 69 20.75 -5.31 8.04
CA ILE A 69 21.11 -4.92 9.41
C ILE A 69 22.55 -4.41 9.48
N ASP A 70 23.49 -5.07 8.79
CA ASP A 70 24.91 -4.67 8.74
C ASP A 70 25.12 -3.29 8.06
N CYS A 71 24.17 -2.83 7.25
CA CYS A 71 24.20 -1.49 6.64
C CYS A 71 23.59 -0.39 7.51
N ILE A 72 22.85 -0.73 8.57
CA ILE A 72 22.21 0.28 9.44
C ILE A 72 23.26 0.96 10.31
N LEU A 73 23.35 2.28 10.17
CA LEU A 73 24.24 3.08 11.00
C LEU A 73 23.76 3.07 12.46
N PRO A 74 24.65 2.82 13.45
CA PRO A 74 24.30 2.93 14.87
C PRO A 74 24.01 4.37 15.28
N GLU A 75 24.62 5.34 14.60
CA GLU A 75 24.41 6.78 14.73
C GLU A 75 24.32 7.40 13.33
N PRO A 76 23.48 8.42 13.09
CA PRO A 76 23.34 9.05 11.77
C PRO A 76 24.54 9.97 11.45
N LYS A 77 25.75 9.39 11.44
CA LYS A 77 27.00 10.10 11.22
C LYS A 77 27.81 9.42 10.13
N LEU A 78 28.32 10.21 9.20
CA LEU A 78 29.21 9.77 8.13
C LEU A 78 30.48 10.61 8.14
N ASP A 79 31.61 10.01 7.72
CA ASP A 79 32.91 10.69 7.63
C ASP A 79 33.02 11.58 6.38
N ARG A 80 32.15 11.39 5.40
CA ARG A 80 32.11 12.15 4.15
C ARG A 80 30.71 12.30 3.60
N GLN A 81 30.50 13.33 2.77
CA GLN A 81 29.22 13.50 2.07
C GLN A 81 28.95 12.31 1.14
N PRO A 82 27.74 11.72 1.17
CA PRO A 82 27.35 10.66 0.25
C PRO A 82 27.42 11.11 -1.21
N ASP A 83 27.85 10.21 -2.10
CA ASP A 83 27.79 10.47 -3.53
C ASP A 83 26.34 10.40 -4.03
N ILE A 84 25.53 9.51 -3.43
CA ILE A 84 24.10 9.37 -3.68
C ILE A 84 23.37 9.33 -2.32
N TYR A 85 22.33 10.11 -2.20
CA TYR A 85 21.38 10.04 -1.10
C TYR A 85 20.01 9.59 -1.62
N VAL A 86 19.43 8.61 -0.97
CA VAL A 86 18.10 8.08 -1.29
C VAL A 86 17.20 8.27 -0.09
N ASP A 87 16.12 9.01 -0.23
CA ASP A 87 15.13 9.27 0.81
C ASP A 87 13.83 8.56 0.49
N ILE A 88 13.47 7.52 1.27
CA ILE A 88 12.26 6.70 1.05
C ILE A 88 11.25 7.05 2.12
N ARG A 89 10.56 8.17 1.94
CA ARG A 89 9.54 8.69 2.87
C ARG A 89 8.45 9.47 2.13
N ILE A 90 7.58 10.15 2.89
CA ILE A 90 6.66 11.14 2.32
C ILE A 90 7.45 12.40 1.92
N PRO A 91 7.11 13.04 0.79
CA PRO A 91 7.95 14.09 0.20
C PRO A 91 8.22 15.32 1.07
N ASN A 92 7.29 15.72 1.93
CA ASN A 92 7.52 16.85 2.86
C ASN A 92 8.64 16.59 3.88
N GLU A 93 9.07 15.34 4.04
CA GLU A 93 10.21 14.96 4.92
C GLU A 93 11.53 14.83 4.18
N PHE A 94 11.56 14.95 2.84
CA PHE A 94 12.76 14.79 2.04
C PHE A 94 13.88 15.75 2.43
N GLN A 95 15.10 15.21 2.49
CA GLN A 95 16.34 15.92 2.78
C GLN A 95 17.32 15.82 1.61
N THR A 96 18.34 16.69 1.59
CA THR A 96 19.35 16.76 0.53
C THR A 96 20.75 16.65 1.12
N TRP A 97 21.17 15.45 1.49
CA TRP A 97 22.47 15.21 2.11
C TRP A 97 23.54 14.71 1.14
N GLY A 98 23.13 14.25 -0.02
CA GLY A 98 24.03 13.73 -1.05
C GLY A 98 24.52 14.77 -2.04
N LYS A 99 25.48 14.36 -2.87
CA LYS A 99 25.84 15.11 -4.08
C LYS A 99 24.78 14.96 -5.17
N PHE A 100 24.04 13.84 -5.16
CA PHE A 100 22.86 13.56 -5.97
C PHE A 100 21.77 12.97 -5.04
N ASN A 101 20.58 13.53 -5.08
CA ASN A 101 19.51 13.22 -4.13
C ASN A 101 18.30 12.65 -4.86
N ILE A 102 17.88 11.47 -4.45
CA ILE A 102 16.74 10.73 -5.01
C ILE A 102 15.66 10.65 -3.93
N GLY A 103 14.47 11.19 -4.21
CA GLY A 103 13.29 11.01 -3.37
C GLY A 103 12.43 9.88 -3.91
N ILE A 104 12.10 8.90 -3.07
CA ILE A 104 11.21 7.79 -3.40
C ILE A 104 10.02 7.83 -2.47
N THR A 105 8.82 7.92 -3.01
CA THR A 105 7.58 7.87 -2.24
C THR A 105 6.70 6.73 -2.71
N ALA A 106 5.89 6.16 -1.81
CA ALA A 106 4.93 5.10 -2.14
C ALA A 106 3.68 5.62 -2.89
N GLY A 107 3.74 6.84 -3.38
CA GLY A 107 2.70 7.43 -4.19
C GLY A 107 1.54 8.00 -3.39
N ILE A 108 0.42 8.20 -4.07
CA ILE A 108 -0.77 8.83 -3.52
C ILE A 108 -2.02 7.99 -3.83
N GLU A 109 -2.99 8.09 -2.94
CA GLU A 109 -4.28 7.41 -3.04
C GLU A 109 -5.42 8.30 -3.54
N THR A 110 -5.14 9.55 -3.91
CA THR A 110 -6.10 10.57 -4.34
C THR A 110 -5.69 11.19 -5.67
N THR A 111 -6.48 12.13 -6.19
CA THR A 111 -6.20 12.78 -7.48
C THR A 111 -5.09 13.82 -7.41
N ALA A 112 -4.75 14.33 -6.22
CA ALA A 112 -3.79 15.41 -6.06
C ALA A 112 -2.92 15.24 -4.82
N VAL A 113 -1.69 15.73 -4.87
CA VAL A 113 -0.74 15.78 -3.75
C VAL A 113 -0.75 17.16 -3.10
N SER A 114 -0.34 17.28 -1.83
CA SER A 114 -0.26 18.58 -1.16
C SER A 114 0.86 19.46 -1.72
N SER A 115 0.74 20.78 -1.53
CA SER A 115 1.79 21.73 -1.89
C SER A 115 3.12 21.44 -1.19
N ALA A 116 3.08 20.98 0.06
CA ALA A 116 4.25 20.58 0.82
C ALA A 116 5.00 19.38 0.18
N TRP A 117 4.29 18.49 -0.51
CA TRP A 117 4.91 17.39 -1.24
C TRP A 117 5.60 17.89 -2.51
N ILE A 118 4.99 18.85 -3.23
CA ILE A 118 5.63 19.47 -4.39
C ILE A 118 6.91 20.20 -3.97
N ASP A 119 6.88 20.95 -2.86
CA ASP A 119 8.08 21.64 -2.32
C ASP A 119 9.17 20.63 -1.92
N GLY A 120 8.78 19.51 -1.31
CA GLY A 120 9.71 18.43 -0.95
C GLY A 120 10.36 17.79 -2.16
N CYS A 121 9.57 17.45 -3.17
CA CYS A 121 10.06 16.88 -4.44
C CYS A 121 10.99 17.85 -5.18
N ASN A 122 10.71 19.15 -5.17
CA ASN A 122 11.51 20.14 -5.83
C ASN A 122 12.92 20.35 -5.21
N LYS A 123 13.18 19.82 -4.01
CA LYS A 123 14.54 19.76 -3.43
C LYS A 123 15.40 18.65 -4.03
N MET A 124 14.80 17.60 -4.56
CA MET A 124 15.49 16.40 -5.04
C MET A 124 16.02 16.60 -6.47
N ASP A 125 17.01 15.79 -6.88
CA ASP A 125 17.50 15.76 -8.25
C ASP A 125 16.68 14.82 -9.12
N LEU A 126 16.05 13.79 -8.51
CA LEU A 126 15.15 12.83 -9.14
C LEU A 126 14.08 12.42 -8.13
N VAL A 127 12.84 12.32 -8.59
CA VAL A 127 11.72 11.75 -7.84
C VAL A 127 11.30 10.42 -8.46
N ILE A 128 11.06 9.41 -7.64
CA ILE A 128 10.56 8.10 -8.06
C ILE A 128 9.25 7.81 -7.36
N VAL A 129 8.28 7.35 -8.14
CA VAL A 129 6.93 6.98 -7.68
C VAL A 129 6.57 5.58 -8.19
N PRO A 130 5.66 4.85 -7.50
CA PRO A 130 5.40 3.44 -7.81
C PRO A 130 4.40 3.22 -8.95
N SER A 131 3.73 4.26 -9.48
CA SER A 131 2.67 4.10 -10.47
C SER A 131 2.50 5.30 -11.38
N GLU A 132 1.90 5.07 -12.56
CA GLU A 132 1.51 6.15 -13.48
C GLU A 132 0.45 7.05 -12.85
N HIS A 133 -0.45 6.49 -12.02
CA HIS A 133 -1.40 7.27 -11.24
C HIS A 133 -0.70 8.28 -10.32
N SER A 134 0.29 7.84 -9.57
CA SER A 134 1.07 8.73 -8.70
C SER A 134 1.82 9.78 -9.49
N LYS A 135 2.51 9.39 -10.58
CA LYS A 135 3.19 10.34 -11.47
C LYS A 135 2.25 11.43 -11.98
N LYS A 136 1.06 11.04 -12.43
CA LYS A 136 0.03 11.97 -12.89
C LYS A 136 -0.39 12.93 -11.77
N GLY A 137 -0.67 12.41 -10.54
CA GLY A 137 -1.05 13.23 -9.40
C GLY A 137 -0.02 14.31 -9.07
N PHE A 138 1.29 13.99 -9.11
CA PHE A 138 2.35 14.98 -8.92
C PHE A 138 2.44 16.01 -10.05
N LEU A 139 2.28 15.61 -11.30
CA LEU A 139 2.39 16.52 -12.46
C LEU A 139 1.18 17.46 -12.59
N GLU A 140 0.00 17.02 -12.19
CA GLU A 140 -1.25 17.79 -12.30
C GLU A 140 -1.52 18.67 -11.06
N SER A 141 -0.81 18.47 -9.94
CA SER A 141 -0.94 19.30 -8.74
C SER A 141 -0.20 20.62 -8.91
N ILE A 142 -0.96 21.70 -9.04
CA ILE A 142 -0.43 23.07 -9.23
C ILE A 142 -1.10 24.00 -8.23
N TYR A 143 -0.29 24.80 -7.54
CA TYR A 143 -0.73 25.72 -6.48
C TYR A 143 -0.25 27.14 -6.76
N ASP A 144 -0.95 28.13 -6.24
CA ASP A 144 -0.50 29.52 -6.27
C ASP A 144 0.67 29.73 -5.31
N LYS A 145 1.80 30.22 -5.79
CA LYS A 145 2.85 30.79 -4.94
C LYS A 145 2.40 32.17 -4.48
N ILE A 146 2.15 32.30 -3.18
CA ILE A 146 1.69 33.56 -2.58
C ILE A 146 2.84 34.17 -1.76
N GLN A 147 3.11 35.46 -1.99
CA GLN A 147 4.02 36.25 -1.19
C GLN A 147 3.21 37.33 -0.44
N GLN A 148 3.56 37.52 0.82
CA GLN A 148 3.00 38.62 1.61
C GLN A 148 3.77 39.88 1.28
N ALA A 149 3.10 40.88 0.74
CA ALA A 149 3.68 42.20 0.48
C ALA A 149 3.91 42.98 1.79
N PRO A 150 4.78 43.99 1.82
CA PRO A 150 5.06 44.77 3.03
C PRO A 150 3.82 45.44 3.66
N ASP A 151 2.78 45.67 2.89
CA ASP A 151 1.48 46.20 3.32
C ASP A 151 0.51 45.14 3.87
N GLY A 152 0.97 43.87 3.96
CA GLY A 152 0.17 42.74 4.44
C GLY A 152 -0.75 42.08 3.40
N GLN A 153 -0.80 42.61 2.15
CA GLN A 153 -1.58 42.01 1.08
C GLN A 153 -0.89 40.75 0.54
N GLN A 154 -1.70 39.75 0.20
CA GLN A 154 -1.23 38.54 -0.45
C GLN A 154 -1.21 38.74 -1.97
N GLN A 155 -0.04 38.54 -2.58
CA GLN A 155 0.15 38.64 -4.03
C GLN A 155 0.61 37.30 -4.60
N LYS A 156 -0.07 36.82 -5.63
CA LYS A 156 0.41 35.68 -6.41
C LYS A 156 1.67 36.08 -7.19
N ILE A 157 2.78 35.36 -6.96
CA ILE A 157 4.07 35.59 -7.61
C ILE A 157 4.43 34.52 -8.64
N GLY A 158 3.61 33.50 -8.79
CA GLY A 158 3.83 32.41 -9.73
C GLY A 158 3.06 31.16 -9.35
N ASP A 159 3.39 30.05 -9.99
CA ASP A 159 2.82 28.73 -9.69
C ASP A 159 3.85 27.83 -8.98
N LEU A 160 3.41 27.09 -7.98
CA LEU A 160 4.14 26.00 -7.37
C LEU A 160 3.71 24.70 -8.07
N LYS A 161 4.62 24.09 -8.81
CA LYS A 161 4.45 22.82 -9.52
C LYS A 161 5.71 22.00 -9.43
N LEU A 162 5.65 20.73 -9.79
CA LEU A 162 6.84 19.88 -9.87
C LEU A 162 7.75 20.35 -11.02
N GLU A 163 9.00 20.71 -10.66
CA GLU A 163 10.03 21.19 -11.58
C GLU A 163 11.15 20.16 -11.82
N LYS A 164 11.10 19.05 -11.08
CA LYS A 164 12.14 18.02 -11.11
C LYS A 164 11.70 16.81 -11.94
N PRO A 165 12.67 16.04 -12.49
CA PRO A 165 12.35 14.79 -13.14
C PRO A 165 11.60 13.84 -12.20
N ILE A 166 10.54 13.22 -12.71
CA ILE A 166 9.77 12.20 -12.01
C ILE A 166 9.64 10.95 -12.87
N GLU A 167 10.02 9.81 -12.32
CA GLU A 167 10.00 8.53 -13.02
C GLU A 167 9.16 7.50 -12.27
N VAL A 168 8.56 6.58 -13.02
CA VAL A 168 7.83 5.45 -12.44
C VAL A 168 8.78 4.27 -12.29
N LEU A 169 8.83 3.74 -11.08
CA LEU A 169 9.44 2.45 -10.77
C LEU A 169 8.41 1.63 -10.02
N PHE A 170 7.79 0.68 -10.68
CA PHE A 170 6.80 -0.21 -10.08
C PHE A 170 7.36 -0.93 -8.86
N GLU A 171 6.53 -1.11 -7.84
CA GLU A 171 6.90 -1.96 -6.72
C GLU A 171 6.98 -3.42 -7.18
N GLY A 172 7.93 -4.15 -6.63
CA GLY A 172 8.04 -5.59 -6.78
C GLY A 172 7.64 -6.31 -5.50
N ALA A 173 7.52 -7.61 -5.59
CA ALA A 173 7.48 -8.50 -4.44
C ALA A 173 8.47 -9.66 -4.67
N ASP A 174 8.88 -10.31 -3.58
CA ASP A 174 9.87 -11.40 -3.64
C ASP A 174 9.22 -12.65 -4.25
N GLU A 175 9.64 -13.02 -5.48
CA GLU A 175 9.16 -14.19 -6.22
C GLU A 175 9.59 -15.52 -5.60
N ASP A 176 10.61 -15.51 -4.76
CA ASP A 176 11.01 -16.70 -4.00
C ASP A 176 10.05 -16.99 -2.85
N ILE A 177 9.34 -15.97 -2.37
CA ILE A 177 8.34 -16.07 -1.31
C ILE A 177 6.93 -16.15 -1.89
N TYR A 178 6.53 -15.15 -2.70
CA TYR A 178 5.18 -15.07 -3.28
C TYR A 178 5.09 -15.88 -4.56
N LYS A 179 4.67 -17.11 -4.41
CA LYS A 179 4.50 -18.08 -5.52
C LYS A 179 3.39 -19.06 -5.20
N SER A 180 2.84 -19.66 -6.25
CA SER A 180 1.87 -20.74 -6.09
C SER A 180 2.50 -21.95 -5.41
N ILE A 181 1.84 -22.48 -4.38
CA ILE A 181 2.23 -23.72 -3.66
C ILE A 181 1.10 -24.73 -3.69
N LYS A 182 1.44 -26.01 -3.89
CA LYS A 182 0.44 -27.08 -4.08
C LYS A 182 -0.43 -27.37 -2.84
N THR A 183 0.16 -27.20 -1.66
CA THR A 183 -0.52 -27.43 -0.38
C THR A 183 -0.20 -26.28 0.55
N SER A 184 -1.23 -25.66 1.06
CA SER A 184 -1.12 -24.61 2.08
C SER A 184 -2.05 -24.93 3.23
N SER A 185 -1.52 -24.78 4.44
CA SER A 185 -2.26 -24.87 5.69
C SER A 185 -1.87 -23.67 6.54
N LEU A 186 -2.87 -23.09 7.16
CA LEU A 186 -2.75 -22.00 8.11
C LEU A 186 -3.85 -22.20 9.16
N ASP A 187 -3.49 -22.64 10.36
CA ASP A 187 -4.41 -23.04 11.41
C ASP A 187 -5.57 -22.06 11.62
N LEU A 188 -5.26 -20.75 11.51
CA LEU A 188 -6.25 -19.66 11.64
C LEU A 188 -7.35 -19.69 10.55
N VAL A 189 -7.11 -20.36 9.42
CA VAL A 189 -8.03 -20.46 8.27
C VAL A 189 -8.58 -21.88 8.13
N ASP A 190 -7.83 -22.89 8.58
CA ASP A 190 -8.23 -24.30 8.51
C ASP A 190 -9.55 -24.55 9.25
N ASP A 191 -9.78 -23.85 10.37
CA ASP A 191 -10.99 -23.98 11.21
C ASP A 191 -12.23 -23.25 10.66
N ILE A 192 -12.13 -22.48 9.57
CA ILE A 192 -13.27 -21.82 8.93
C ILE A 192 -14.21 -22.89 8.36
N LYS A 193 -15.52 -22.74 8.58
CA LYS A 193 -16.53 -23.74 8.20
C LYS A 193 -16.78 -23.82 6.70
N GLU A 194 -16.61 -22.69 6.01
CA GLU A 194 -16.88 -22.55 4.59
C GLU A 194 -15.71 -23.08 3.75
N ASP A 195 -16.04 -23.68 2.60
CA ASP A 195 -15.05 -24.13 1.61
C ASP A 195 -14.65 -23.03 0.62
N PHE A 196 -15.29 -21.86 0.70
CA PHE A 196 -15.04 -20.70 -0.12
C PHE A 196 -14.97 -19.45 0.76
N ALA A 197 -13.84 -18.75 0.72
CA ALA A 197 -13.67 -17.47 1.37
C ALA A 197 -13.15 -16.42 0.38
N PHE A 198 -13.75 -15.22 0.43
CA PHE A 198 -13.13 -14.01 -0.06
C PHE A 198 -12.13 -13.51 0.97
N LEU A 199 -11.02 -12.97 0.51
CA LEU A 199 -9.97 -12.38 1.37
C LEU A 199 -9.87 -10.88 1.11
N HIS A 200 -9.91 -10.09 2.17
CA HIS A 200 -9.48 -8.70 2.15
C HIS A 200 -8.18 -8.54 2.96
N VAL A 201 -7.22 -7.80 2.41
CA VAL A 201 -5.95 -7.47 3.11
C VAL A 201 -5.78 -5.96 3.12
N GLY A 202 -5.73 -5.36 4.30
CA GLY A 202 -5.53 -3.93 4.45
C GLY A 202 -5.83 -3.39 5.84
N MET A 203 -5.30 -2.22 6.12
CA MET A 203 -5.57 -1.51 7.37
C MET A 203 -7.00 -0.95 7.36
N TRP A 204 -7.75 -1.19 8.42
CA TRP A 204 -9.06 -0.56 8.64
C TRP A 204 -8.88 0.77 9.35
N GLY A 205 -8.73 1.81 8.57
CA GLY A 205 -8.49 3.17 9.07
C GLY A 205 -9.63 3.74 9.92
N GLN A 206 -9.38 4.95 10.42
CA GLN A 206 -10.40 5.75 11.09
C GLN A 206 -11.42 6.27 10.07
N GLY A 207 -12.57 6.72 10.54
CA GLY A 207 -13.65 7.30 9.73
C GLY A 207 -14.99 6.63 9.98
N GLY A 208 -16.03 7.25 9.47
CA GLY A 208 -17.40 6.72 9.45
C GLY A 208 -17.57 5.60 8.43
N PHE A 209 -18.82 5.17 8.27
CA PHE A 209 -19.16 4.15 7.29
C PHE A 209 -18.91 4.66 5.85
N GLY A 210 -18.06 3.96 5.11
CA GLY A 210 -17.70 4.33 3.73
C GLY A 210 -16.70 5.46 3.62
N GLU A 211 -16.08 5.88 4.74
CA GLU A 211 -15.11 6.96 4.76
C GLU A 211 -13.66 6.48 4.91
N ASP A 212 -13.42 5.26 5.41
CA ASP A 212 -12.07 4.74 5.51
C ASP A 212 -11.49 4.41 4.12
N ARG A 213 -10.22 4.74 3.90
CA ARG A 213 -9.55 4.62 2.59
C ARG A 213 -9.72 3.25 1.90
N LYS A 214 -9.76 2.17 2.67
CA LYS A 214 -9.94 0.81 2.13
C LYS A 214 -11.41 0.41 1.93
N ASP A 215 -12.34 1.24 2.39
CA ASP A 215 -13.80 1.05 2.31
C ASP A 215 -14.28 -0.32 2.81
N ILE A 216 -13.66 -0.80 3.90
CA ILE A 216 -13.92 -2.12 4.48
C ILE A 216 -15.35 -2.20 5.00
N SER A 217 -15.86 -1.12 5.58
CA SER A 217 -17.24 -1.06 6.08
C SER A 217 -18.26 -1.33 4.99
N LYS A 218 -18.07 -0.73 3.80
CA LYS A 218 -18.93 -0.93 2.64
C LYS A 218 -18.78 -2.35 2.08
N LEU A 219 -17.54 -2.87 2.02
CA LEU A 219 -17.30 -4.25 1.62
C LEU A 219 -18.08 -5.23 2.49
N VAL A 220 -18.02 -5.10 3.81
CA VAL A 220 -18.75 -5.97 4.74
C VAL A 220 -20.26 -5.86 4.53
N LYS A 221 -20.79 -4.64 4.35
CA LYS A 221 -22.21 -4.41 4.06
C LYS A 221 -22.64 -5.14 2.78
N ILE A 222 -21.95 -4.88 1.66
CA ILE A 222 -22.30 -5.48 0.35
C ILE A 222 -22.14 -6.99 0.39
N PHE A 223 -21.15 -7.50 1.11
CA PHE A 223 -20.96 -8.94 1.31
C PHE A 223 -22.16 -9.57 2.03
N TYR A 224 -22.66 -8.98 3.11
CA TYR A 224 -23.87 -9.43 3.76
C TYR A 224 -25.08 -9.41 2.81
N GLU A 225 -25.31 -8.31 2.09
CA GLU A 225 -26.40 -8.17 1.12
C GLU A 225 -26.32 -9.20 -0.02
N SER A 226 -25.09 -9.50 -0.47
CA SER A 226 -24.87 -10.43 -1.58
C SER A 226 -25.22 -11.88 -1.25
N PHE A 227 -25.04 -12.28 0.00
CA PHE A 227 -25.11 -13.69 0.38
C PHE A 227 -26.12 -14.00 1.49
N ALA A 228 -26.83 -12.99 2.01
CA ALA A 228 -27.88 -13.22 3.00
C ALA A 228 -28.93 -14.23 2.50
N ASN A 229 -29.35 -15.11 3.39
CA ASN A 229 -30.42 -16.11 3.16
C ASN A 229 -30.14 -17.09 2.02
N LYS A 230 -28.93 -17.10 1.44
CA LYS A 230 -28.55 -18.14 0.45
C LYS A 230 -28.32 -19.48 1.14
N LYS A 231 -28.66 -20.58 0.45
CA LYS A 231 -28.48 -21.95 0.96
C LYS A 231 -27.00 -22.30 1.11
N LYS A 232 -26.14 -21.83 0.20
CA LYS A 232 -24.68 -21.92 0.25
C LYS A 232 -24.12 -20.50 0.32
N GLN A 233 -23.32 -20.23 1.32
CA GLN A 233 -22.73 -18.91 1.58
C GLN A 233 -21.21 -19.03 1.63
N PRO A 234 -20.48 -18.07 1.03
CA PRO A 234 -19.04 -17.96 1.25
C PRO A 234 -18.75 -17.29 2.59
N ALA A 235 -17.48 -17.33 3.02
CA ALA A 235 -16.97 -16.48 4.08
C ALA A 235 -16.30 -15.22 3.51
N LEU A 236 -16.14 -14.20 4.36
CA LEU A 236 -15.22 -13.07 4.16
C LEU A 236 -14.17 -13.10 5.26
N ILE A 237 -12.92 -13.22 4.88
CA ILE A 237 -11.76 -13.09 5.78
C ILE A 237 -11.22 -11.67 5.66
N LEU A 238 -11.22 -10.95 6.75
CA LEU A 238 -10.58 -9.65 6.87
C LEU A 238 -9.22 -9.82 7.54
N LYS A 239 -8.14 -9.89 6.76
CA LYS A 239 -6.78 -9.73 7.26
C LYS A 239 -6.53 -8.25 7.48
N SER A 240 -6.93 -7.79 8.64
CA SER A 240 -7.02 -6.37 8.93
C SER A 240 -6.67 -6.04 10.38
N ASN A 241 -6.17 -4.84 10.56
CA ASN A 241 -5.95 -4.17 11.84
C ASN A 241 -6.24 -2.68 11.65
N GLY A 242 -6.42 -1.94 12.73
CA GLY A 242 -6.42 -0.48 12.70
C GLY A 242 -4.98 0.07 12.71
N ALA A 243 -4.70 1.02 13.58
CA ALA A 243 -3.37 1.63 13.67
C ALA A 243 -2.31 0.73 14.32
N THR A 244 -2.72 -0.25 15.12
CA THR A 244 -1.82 -1.11 15.91
C THR A 244 -2.24 -2.59 15.82
N PHE A 245 -1.50 -3.46 16.52
CA PHE A 245 -1.86 -4.87 16.70
C PHE A 245 -2.30 -5.17 18.14
N SER A 246 -2.78 -4.16 18.87
CA SER A 246 -3.21 -4.30 20.25
C SER A 246 -4.57 -5.02 20.37
N ILE A 247 -4.89 -5.50 21.56
CA ILE A 247 -6.19 -6.10 21.87
C ILE A 247 -7.31 -5.05 21.67
N LEU A 248 -7.08 -3.79 22.05
CA LEU A 248 -8.06 -2.70 21.88
C LEU A 248 -8.35 -2.45 20.40
N ASP A 249 -7.33 -2.44 19.56
CA ASP A 249 -7.46 -2.32 18.11
C ASP A 249 -8.31 -3.47 17.52
N ARG A 250 -8.05 -4.69 17.98
CA ARG A 250 -8.85 -5.86 17.59
C ARG A 250 -10.33 -5.72 17.98
N GLU A 251 -10.61 -5.32 19.21
CA GLU A 251 -11.97 -5.11 19.69
C GLU A 251 -12.69 -4.01 18.90
N GLU A 252 -11.99 -2.92 18.54
CA GLU A 252 -12.53 -1.88 17.67
C GLU A 252 -12.95 -2.43 16.30
N CYS A 253 -12.10 -3.24 15.66
CA CYS A 253 -12.44 -3.89 14.40
C CYS A 253 -13.66 -4.80 14.53
N LEU A 254 -13.74 -5.60 15.59
CA LEU A 254 -14.89 -6.48 15.86
C LEU A 254 -16.18 -5.67 16.12
N ASP A 255 -16.08 -4.55 16.82
CA ASP A 255 -17.22 -3.66 17.05
C ASP A 255 -17.73 -3.01 15.76
N LYS A 256 -16.84 -2.63 14.84
CA LYS A 256 -17.23 -2.14 13.50
C LYS A 256 -18.02 -3.21 12.75
N ILE A 257 -17.55 -4.46 12.72
CA ILE A 257 -18.28 -5.59 12.09
C ILE A 257 -19.65 -5.78 12.75
N LYS A 258 -19.70 -5.80 14.08
CA LYS A 258 -20.94 -5.97 14.85
C LYS A 258 -21.95 -4.84 14.57
N LYS A 259 -21.50 -3.59 14.51
CA LYS A 259 -22.32 -2.42 14.16
C LYS A 259 -22.90 -2.55 12.75
N ILE A 260 -22.13 -3.00 11.77
CA ILE A 260 -22.65 -3.23 10.42
C ILE A 260 -23.69 -4.36 10.43
N LYS A 261 -23.36 -5.48 11.06
CA LYS A 261 -24.27 -6.64 11.18
C LYS A 261 -25.60 -6.27 11.84
N SER A 262 -25.60 -5.39 12.84
CA SER A 262 -26.79 -4.98 13.57
C SER A 262 -27.80 -4.16 12.73
N LYS A 263 -27.40 -3.66 11.56
CA LYS A 263 -28.28 -2.94 10.63
C LYS A 263 -29.16 -3.87 9.78
N PHE A 264 -28.88 -5.17 9.80
CA PHE A 264 -29.66 -6.16 9.06
C PHE A 264 -30.77 -6.77 9.92
N PRO A 265 -31.88 -7.24 9.31
CA PRO A 265 -32.95 -7.92 10.03
C PRO A 265 -32.43 -9.13 10.83
N LYS A 266 -32.94 -9.32 12.03
CA LYS A 266 -32.47 -10.37 12.96
C LYS A 266 -32.78 -11.79 12.46
N ASP A 267 -33.79 -11.92 11.62
CA ASP A 267 -34.22 -13.20 10.98
C ASP A 267 -33.43 -13.53 9.73
N TRP A 268 -32.56 -12.64 9.24
CA TRP A 268 -31.70 -12.95 8.12
C TRP A 268 -30.55 -13.89 8.54
N ASN A 269 -30.36 -14.96 7.74
CA ASN A 269 -29.17 -15.79 7.83
C ASN A 269 -28.03 -15.11 7.07
N LEU A 270 -27.16 -14.41 7.79
CA LEU A 270 -26.03 -13.68 7.22
C LEU A 270 -24.79 -14.60 7.08
N PRO A 271 -23.98 -14.45 6.01
CA PRO A 271 -22.72 -15.15 5.87
C PRO A 271 -21.73 -14.77 6.96
N ASN A 272 -20.71 -15.60 7.20
CA ASN A 272 -19.72 -15.34 8.21
C ASN A 272 -18.65 -14.34 7.71
N VAL A 273 -18.27 -13.43 8.60
CA VAL A 273 -17.12 -12.51 8.45
C VAL A 273 -16.13 -12.83 9.57
N TYR A 274 -14.92 -13.19 9.21
CA TYR A 274 -13.85 -13.55 10.12
C TYR A 274 -12.79 -12.45 10.13
N LEU A 275 -12.34 -12.05 11.32
CA LEU A 275 -11.24 -11.10 11.50
C LEU A 275 -9.94 -11.85 11.81
N LEU A 276 -9.00 -11.78 10.90
CA LEU A 276 -7.64 -12.23 11.08
C LEU A 276 -6.76 -11.03 11.49
N HIS A 277 -6.79 -10.71 12.77
CA HIS A 277 -6.04 -9.60 13.36
C HIS A 277 -4.64 -10.01 13.76
N GLY A 278 -3.70 -9.07 13.71
CA GLY A 278 -2.31 -9.30 14.08
C GLY A 278 -1.36 -9.36 12.88
N SER A 279 -0.07 -9.55 13.16
CA SER A 279 0.97 -9.63 12.14
C SER A 279 1.13 -11.06 11.64
N LEU A 280 1.29 -11.24 10.34
CA LEU A 280 1.77 -12.46 9.71
C LEU A 280 3.15 -12.20 9.11
N SER A 281 3.99 -13.22 9.06
CA SER A 281 5.23 -13.18 8.27
C SER A 281 4.92 -13.19 6.77
N THR A 282 5.90 -12.88 5.93
CA THR A 282 5.74 -12.94 4.47
C THR A 282 5.40 -14.36 3.99
N GLU A 283 6.00 -15.38 4.62
CA GLU A 283 5.71 -16.78 4.32
C GLU A 283 4.28 -17.18 4.76
N GLU A 284 3.80 -16.68 5.91
CA GLU A 284 2.42 -16.89 6.36
C GLU A 284 1.42 -16.15 5.46
N MET A 285 1.77 -14.95 4.97
CA MET A 285 0.97 -14.25 3.98
C MET A 285 0.89 -15.04 2.67
N ASN A 286 2.00 -15.59 2.17
CA ASN A 286 1.97 -16.46 1.01
C ASN A 286 1.10 -17.71 1.23
N LYS A 287 1.16 -18.33 2.42
CA LYS A 287 0.26 -19.44 2.80
C LYS A 287 -1.20 -19.01 2.80
N LEU A 288 -1.50 -17.82 3.31
CA LEU A 288 -2.87 -17.28 3.32
C LEU A 288 -3.41 -17.12 1.91
N TYR A 289 -2.65 -16.52 1.00
CA TYR A 289 -3.04 -16.35 -0.41
C TYR A 289 -3.22 -17.69 -1.14
N ASN A 290 -2.43 -18.70 -0.80
CA ASN A 290 -2.50 -20.04 -1.40
C ASN A 290 -3.46 -21.00 -0.66
N HIS A 291 -4.13 -20.54 0.40
CA HIS A 291 -4.97 -21.45 1.19
C HIS A 291 -6.18 -21.94 0.37
N PRO A 292 -6.49 -23.25 0.33
CA PRO A 292 -7.50 -23.81 -0.57
C PRO A 292 -8.91 -23.25 -0.35
N LYS A 293 -9.22 -22.73 0.83
CA LYS A 293 -10.49 -22.06 1.12
C LYS A 293 -10.51 -20.61 0.64
N VAL A 294 -9.37 -19.96 0.45
CA VAL A 294 -9.26 -18.60 -0.06
C VAL A 294 -9.31 -18.65 -1.58
N ARG A 295 -10.39 -18.18 -2.17
CA ARG A 295 -10.67 -18.37 -3.61
C ARG A 295 -10.59 -17.07 -4.41
N ALA A 296 -10.69 -15.92 -3.77
CA ALA A 296 -10.50 -14.61 -4.42
C ALA A 296 -10.14 -13.55 -3.38
N MET A 297 -9.31 -12.59 -3.77
CA MET A 297 -9.09 -11.37 -3.03
C MET A 297 -10.12 -10.32 -3.44
N VAL A 298 -10.61 -9.50 -2.50
CA VAL A 298 -11.52 -8.39 -2.77
C VAL A 298 -11.13 -7.14 -2.00
N THR A 299 -11.13 -6.00 -2.69
CA THR A 299 -10.90 -4.69 -2.07
C THR A 299 -11.70 -3.60 -2.78
N LEU A 300 -12.32 -2.71 -2.01
CA LEU A 300 -13.07 -1.55 -2.51
C LEU A 300 -12.29 -0.26 -2.28
N THR A 301 -10.99 -0.36 -2.17
CA THR A 301 -10.12 0.79 -1.84
C THR A 301 -10.46 2.03 -2.67
N HIS A 302 -10.50 3.18 -2.01
CA HIS A 302 -10.70 4.47 -2.68
C HIS A 302 -9.48 4.90 -3.50
N GLY A 303 -8.31 4.30 -3.26
CA GLY A 303 -7.08 4.52 -4.00
C GLY A 303 -5.88 3.83 -3.35
N GLU A 304 -4.90 3.54 -4.18
CA GLU A 304 -3.60 2.97 -3.81
C GLU A 304 -2.49 3.70 -4.54
N GLY A 305 -1.37 3.90 -3.87
CA GLY A 305 -0.16 4.32 -4.56
C GLY A 305 0.31 3.26 -5.58
N TYR A 306 0.21 1.98 -5.20
CA TYR A 306 0.48 0.84 -6.07
C TYR A 306 -0.50 -0.32 -5.83
N GLY A 307 -0.62 -0.81 -4.61
CA GLY A 307 -1.53 -1.90 -4.28
C GLY A 307 -0.83 -3.23 -4.03
N ARG A 308 0.26 -3.22 -3.27
CA ARG A 308 1.10 -4.37 -3.00
C ARG A 308 0.36 -5.66 -2.61
N PRO A 309 -0.67 -5.67 -1.71
CA PRO A 309 -1.40 -6.91 -1.41
C PRO A 309 -2.08 -7.54 -2.63
N MET A 310 -2.52 -6.73 -3.60
CA MET A 310 -3.10 -7.22 -4.84
C MET A 310 -2.02 -7.81 -5.76
N LEU A 311 -0.84 -7.18 -5.83
CA LEU A 311 0.30 -7.74 -6.56
C LEU A 311 0.69 -9.10 -5.99
N GLU A 312 0.83 -9.23 -4.67
CA GLU A 312 1.17 -10.48 -3.99
C GLU A 312 0.14 -11.58 -4.28
N ALA A 313 -1.16 -11.22 -4.30
CA ALA A 313 -2.25 -12.14 -4.64
C ALA A 313 -2.16 -12.61 -6.10
N THR A 314 -1.84 -11.72 -7.05
CA THR A 314 -1.70 -12.10 -8.47
C THR A 314 -0.50 -13.01 -8.71
N MET A 315 0.61 -12.80 -8.01
CA MET A 315 1.82 -13.65 -8.12
C MET A 315 1.55 -15.12 -7.74
N VAL A 316 0.58 -15.37 -6.88
CA VAL A 316 0.18 -16.75 -6.54
C VAL A 316 -0.97 -17.28 -7.41
N GLY A 317 -1.50 -16.47 -8.33
CA GLY A 317 -2.63 -16.80 -9.20
C GLY A 317 -3.99 -16.68 -8.53
N LEU A 318 -4.10 -15.98 -7.39
CA LEU A 318 -5.37 -15.74 -6.71
C LEU A 318 -6.16 -14.66 -7.47
N PRO A 319 -7.42 -14.92 -7.86
CA PRO A 319 -8.28 -13.92 -8.49
C PRO A 319 -8.44 -12.65 -7.65
N VAL A 320 -8.47 -11.48 -8.32
CA VAL A 320 -8.62 -10.19 -7.67
C VAL A 320 -9.88 -9.47 -8.14
N ILE A 321 -10.68 -9.01 -7.19
CA ILE A 321 -11.80 -8.07 -7.38
C ILE A 321 -11.37 -6.74 -6.74
N ALA A 322 -11.23 -5.70 -7.53
CA ALA A 322 -10.70 -4.42 -7.05
C ALA A 322 -11.34 -3.22 -7.75
N SER A 323 -11.24 -2.03 -7.13
CA SER A 323 -11.55 -0.77 -7.80
C SER A 323 -10.70 -0.59 -9.07
N GLY A 324 -11.33 -0.23 -10.19
CA GLY A 324 -10.68 -0.04 -11.48
C GLY A 324 -10.04 1.35 -11.60
N TRP A 325 -9.30 1.78 -10.58
CA TRP A 325 -8.69 3.12 -10.52
C TRP A 325 -7.46 3.13 -9.63
N SER A 326 -6.55 4.08 -9.85
CA SER A 326 -5.28 4.33 -9.15
C SER A 326 -4.17 3.32 -9.45
N GLY A 327 -3.17 3.18 -8.57
CA GLY A 327 -1.92 2.47 -8.87
C GLY A 327 -2.07 1.00 -9.25
N GLN A 328 -3.08 0.30 -8.75
CA GLN A 328 -3.27 -1.12 -9.07
C GLN A 328 -3.64 -1.39 -10.53
N ILE A 329 -4.14 -0.41 -11.29
CA ILE A 329 -4.47 -0.61 -12.70
C ILE A 329 -3.23 -0.71 -13.60
N ASP A 330 -2.05 -0.42 -13.06
CA ASP A 330 -0.79 -0.59 -13.80
C ASP A 330 -0.41 -2.07 -13.97
N PHE A 331 -0.95 -2.97 -13.14
CA PHE A 331 -0.74 -4.41 -13.25
C PHE A 331 -2.02 -5.25 -13.26
N LEU A 332 -3.17 -4.72 -12.85
CA LEU A 332 -4.47 -5.39 -12.96
C LEU A 332 -5.16 -5.00 -14.27
N SER A 333 -5.60 -5.97 -15.05
CA SER A 333 -6.35 -5.75 -16.28
C SER A 333 -7.78 -6.26 -16.18
N GLN A 334 -8.69 -5.71 -16.99
CA GLN A 334 -10.09 -6.18 -17.08
C GLN A 334 -10.18 -7.60 -17.66
N SER A 335 -9.19 -8.08 -18.41
CA SER A 335 -9.17 -9.45 -18.94
C SER A 335 -8.91 -10.49 -17.86
N ASP A 336 -8.11 -10.15 -16.86
CA ASP A 336 -7.54 -11.10 -15.91
C ASP A 336 -8.04 -10.89 -14.47
N SER A 337 -8.68 -9.73 -14.21
CA SER A 337 -9.23 -9.33 -12.91
C SER A 337 -10.68 -8.87 -13.05
N LEU A 338 -11.41 -8.78 -11.94
CA LEU A 338 -12.73 -8.18 -11.88
C LEU A 338 -12.61 -6.73 -11.40
N LEU A 339 -12.35 -5.80 -12.35
CA LEU A 339 -12.24 -4.39 -12.04
C LEU A 339 -13.62 -3.74 -11.91
N LEU A 340 -13.83 -3.08 -10.78
CA LEU A 340 -15.08 -2.42 -10.43
C LEU A 340 -15.09 -0.98 -10.91
N GLY A 341 -16.11 -0.61 -11.67
CA GLY A 341 -16.37 0.78 -12.04
C GLY A 341 -16.91 1.60 -10.87
N GLY A 342 -16.84 2.92 -11.01
CA GLY A 342 -17.28 3.85 -9.98
C GLY A 342 -17.13 5.29 -10.45
N GLN A 343 -16.99 6.21 -9.50
CA GLN A 343 -16.83 7.63 -9.79
C GLN A 343 -15.91 8.30 -8.76
N LEU A 344 -15.26 9.38 -9.15
CA LEU A 344 -14.51 10.22 -8.24
C LEU A 344 -15.47 10.99 -7.33
N GLN A 345 -15.09 11.14 -6.08
CA GLN A 345 -15.81 11.90 -5.06
C GLN A 345 -14.79 12.64 -4.19
N LYS A 346 -15.16 13.80 -3.68
CA LYS A 346 -14.34 14.54 -2.72
C LYS A 346 -13.98 13.67 -1.53
N VAL A 347 -12.76 13.82 -1.07
CA VAL A 347 -12.31 13.19 0.18
C VAL A 347 -13.16 13.72 1.33
N PRO A 348 -13.74 12.87 2.19
CA PRO A 348 -14.48 13.32 3.37
C PRO A 348 -13.56 14.10 4.31
N SER A 349 -14.10 15.15 4.95
CA SER A 349 -13.33 15.97 5.89
C SER A 349 -12.73 15.17 7.06
N SER A 350 -13.36 14.05 7.45
CA SER A 350 -12.86 13.10 8.45
C SER A 350 -11.56 12.39 8.02
N GLN A 351 -11.23 12.39 6.73
CA GLN A 351 -10.05 11.73 6.14
C GLN A 351 -9.00 12.73 5.67
N VAL A 352 -9.28 14.02 5.77
CA VAL A 352 -8.28 15.06 5.50
C VAL A 352 -7.19 14.97 6.55
N TRP A 353 -5.96 14.87 6.08
CA TRP A 353 -4.78 14.81 6.92
C TRP A 353 -3.77 15.84 6.42
N GLU A 354 -3.49 16.82 7.25
CA GLU A 354 -2.64 17.96 6.90
C GLU A 354 -1.35 17.51 6.19
N ASN A 355 -1.07 18.13 5.06
CA ASN A 355 0.07 17.85 4.18
C ASN A 355 0.14 16.42 3.58
N ILE A 356 -0.86 15.59 3.75
CA ILE A 356 -0.88 14.21 3.21
C ILE A 356 -2.10 14.00 2.32
N ILE A 357 -3.31 14.10 2.88
CA ILE A 357 -4.56 13.99 2.13
C ILE A 357 -5.28 15.34 2.21
N ILE A 358 -5.38 16.03 1.08
CA ILE A 358 -5.91 17.39 1.01
C ILE A 358 -7.42 17.40 0.76
N GLU A 359 -8.11 18.45 1.26
CA GLU A 359 -9.56 18.61 1.16
C GLU A 359 -10.06 18.71 -0.28
N ASP A 360 -9.28 19.34 -1.16
CA ASP A 360 -9.66 19.53 -2.58
C ASP A 360 -9.39 18.30 -3.46
N ALA A 361 -8.78 17.26 -2.90
CA ALA A 361 -8.56 16.03 -3.64
C ALA A 361 -9.83 15.19 -3.72
N GLU A 362 -9.86 14.34 -4.74
CA GLU A 362 -10.89 13.33 -4.91
C GLU A 362 -10.27 11.94 -4.83
N TRP A 363 -11.10 10.97 -4.50
CA TRP A 363 -10.77 9.56 -4.54
C TRP A 363 -11.90 8.75 -5.19
N PHE A 364 -11.62 7.50 -5.52
CA PHE A 364 -12.57 6.68 -6.25
C PHE A 364 -13.55 5.98 -5.33
N ASN A 365 -14.83 6.05 -5.66
CA ASN A 365 -15.89 5.35 -4.95
C ASN A 365 -16.53 4.33 -5.89
N VAL A 366 -16.37 3.04 -5.55
CA VAL A 366 -16.89 1.95 -6.37
C VAL A 366 -18.41 1.91 -6.40
N ASN A 367 -18.97 1.44 -7.50
CA ASN A 367 -20.39 1.22 -7.65
C ASN A 367 -20.81 -0.04 -6.88
N GLU A 368 -21.69 0.11 -5.88
CA GLU A 368 -22.17 -0.98 -5.02
C GLU A 368 -22.83 -2.11 -5.82
N GLN A 369 -23.62 -1.77 -6.84
CA GLN A 369 -24.31 -2.76 -7.67
C GLN A 369 -23.32 -3.59 -8.52
N GLN A 370 -22.24 -2.98 -9.00
CA GLN A 370 -21.19 -3.73 -9.70
C GLN A 370 -20.44 -4.63 -8.73
N THR A 371 -20.15 -4.17 -7.51
CA THR A 371 -19.54 -4.99 -6.46
C THR A 371 -20.39 -6.20 -6.11
N TYR A 372 -21.70 -5.98 -5.92
CA TYR A 372 -22.67 -7.06 -5.69
C TYR A 372 -22.63 -8.10 -6.82
N LYS A 373 -22.66 -7.65 -8.08
CA LYS A 373 -22.60 -8.55 -9.25
C LYS A 373 -21.27 -9.29 -9.33
N ALA A 374 -20.16 -8.62 -9.07
CA ALA A 374 -18.82 -9.22 -9.14
C ALA A 374 -18.63 -10.31 -8.07
N LEU A 375 -19.08 -10.06 -6.83
CA LEU A 375 -19.02 -11.06 -5.75
C LEU A 375 -19.84 -12.31 -6.10
N ASN A 376 -21.08 -12.12 -6.56
CA ASN A 376 -21.95 -13.24 -6.94
C ASN A 376 -21.38 -14.00 -8.14
N TYR A 377 -20.94 -13.30 -9.19
CA TYR A 377 -20.34 -13.91 -10.36
C TYR A 377 -19.10 -14.74 -10.00
N CYS A 378 -18.20 -14.17 -9.20
CA CYS A 378 -16.98 -14.86 -8.75
C CYS A 378 -17.31 -16.13 -7.95
N PHE A 379 -18.30 -16.05 -7.04
CA PHE A 379 -18.70 -17.20 -6.23
C PHE A 379 -19.35 -18.31 -7.05
N GLU A 380 -20.16 -17.95 -8.06
CA GLU A 380 -20.91 -18.90 -8.91
C GLU A 380 -20.05 -19.48 -10.04
N ASN A 381 -18.99 -18.75 -10.49
CA ASN A 381 -18.19 -19.08 -11.67
C ASN A 381 -16.68 -19.09 -11.36
N ILE A 382 -16.30 -19.59 -10.18
CA ILE A 382 -14.92 -19.48 -9.71
C ILE A 382 -13.90 -20.12 -10.64
N ASP A 383 -14.22 -21.24 -11.28
CA ASP A 383 -13.30 -21.93 -12.18
C ASP A 383 -12.96 -21.08 -13.43
N ASP A 384 -13.93 -20.31 -13.95
CA ASP A 384 -13.68 -19.35 -15.04
C ASP A 384 -12.82 -18.19 -14.56
N VAL A 385 -13.12 -17.64 -13.38
CA VAL A 385 -12.36 -16.52 -12.80
C VAL A 385 -10.92 -16.92 -12.51
N GLU A 386 -10.69 -18.11 -11.93
CA GLU A 386 -9.34 -18.65 -11.69
C GLU A 386 -8.56 -18.92 -12.97
N LYS A 387 -9.25 -19.38 -14.02
CA LYS A 387 -8.60 -19.58 -15.32
C LYS A 387 -8.12 -18.26 -15.92
N ARG A 388 -8.90 -17.21 -15.78
CA ARG A 388 -8.54 -15.86 -16.27
C ARG A 388 -7.37 -15.28 -15.48
N SER A 389 -7.39 -15.39 -14.14
CA SER A 389 -6.33 -14.83 -13.28
C SER A 389 -4.95 -15.48 -13.45
N LYS A 390 -4.87 -16.66 -14.07
CA LYS A 390 -3.59 -17.32 -14.38
C LYS A 390 -2.82 -16.67 -15.54
N ASN A 391 -3.40 -15.68 -16.21
CA ASN A 391 -2.72 -14.93 -17.28
C ASN A 391 -2.05 -13.66 -16.76
N LEU A 392 -2.23 -13.33 -15.49
CA LEU A 392 -1.50 -12.27 -14.77
C LEU A 392 -0.14 -12.82 -14.30
#